data_1dd98acb6e20c357d6224345ab85dbcf
#
_entry.id   1dd98acb6e20c357d6224345ab85dbcf
#
_cell.length_a   1.000
_cell.length_b   1.000
_cell.length_c   1.000
_cell.angle_alpha   90.00
_cell.angle_beta   90.00
_cell.angle_gamma   90.00
#
_symmetry.space_group_name_H-M   'P 1'
#
loop_
_entity.id
_entity.type
_entity.pdbx_description
1 polymer ?
#
loop_
_entity_poly.entity_id
_entity_poly.type
_entity_poly.pdbx_seq_one_letter_code
_entity_poly.pdbx_strand_id
1 'polypeptide(L)'
;MKFGEFIKEKILLIFLVLFIIASSEILLLPYPQIVIFVRLYIAICPVIIIGIDIVVEYRKKSNFYNELKNNLEKLDTKYLISEIINTPDFIEGKILKNTIQETGKSMLENVNSYKQLQEDYKEYIELWIHEIKIPIATSKLIIENNKNEITKSIDEELDEIENYTEQALFYARSNTVNKDYVVTKSNLKEIVNEAILKSKRALLSNKISIELNDLEKEVFTDSKWATFIINQIIQNSIKYSKKEDKKIQLYAKSNNENIILYIKDNGIGIKKGAIT
;
A
#
# COMPACT_ATOMS: atom_id res chain seq x y z
N MET A 1 -2.24 -0.33 -29.68
CA MET A 1 -3.09 0.39 -30.65
C MET A 1 -3.53 -0.59 -31.74
N LYS A 2 -4.82 -0.70 -32.05
CA LYS A 2 -5.33 -1.59 -33.08
C LYS A 2 -5.27 -0.91 -34.46
N PHE A 3 -4.80 -1.63 -35.49
CA PHE A 3 -4.67 -1.09 -36.84
C PHE A 3 -6.01 -0.59 -37.42
N GLY A 4 -7.11 -1.30 -37.13
CA GLY A 4 -8.43 -0.89 -37.63
C GLY A 4 -8.95 0.44 -37.05
N GLU A 5 -8.57 0.79 -35.80
CA GLU A 5 -8.90 2.08 -35.19
C GLU A 5 -8.10 3.21 -35.86
N PHE A 6 -6.82 2.98 -36.12
CA PHE A 6 -5.97 3.93 -36.80
C PHE A 6 -6.44 4.23 -38.23
N ILE A 7 -6.87 3.20 -38.98
CA ILE A 7 -7.41 3.39 -40.34
C ILE A 7 -8.69 4.24 -40.33
N LYS A 8 -9.55 4.11 -39.31
CA LYS A 8 -10.74 4.96 -39.16
C LYS A 8 -10.41 6.45 -39.05
N GLU A 9 -9.32 6.80 -38.39
CA GLU A 9 -8.85 8.20 -38.32
C GLU A 9 -8.37 8.71 -39.68
N LYS A 10 -7.85 7.83 -40.56
CA LYS A 10 -7.34 8.18 -41.90
C LYS A 10 -8.39 8.07 -43.01
N ILE A 11 -9.64 7.70 -42.70
CA ILE A 11 -10.68 7.44 -43.70
C ILE A 11 -10.97 8.67 -44.55
N LEU A 12 -10.95 9.87 -44.00
CA LEU A 12 -11.13 11.12 -44.74
C LEU A 12 -9.99 11.33 -45.76
N LEU A 13 -8.76 11.11 -45.35
CA LEU A 13 -7.58 11.24 -46.20
C LEU A 13 -7.61 10.23 -47.34
N ILE A 14 -7.96 8.98 -47.07
CA ILE A 14 -8.14 7.93 -48.07
C ILE A 14 -9.22 8.33 -49.08
N PHE A 15 -10.36 8.83 -48.59
CA PHE A 15 -11.47 9.28 -49.43
C PHE A 15 -11.07 10.45 -50.33
N LEU A 16 -10.34 11.45 -49.79
CA LEU A 16 -9.86 12.60 -50.58
C LEU A 16 -8.94 12.17 -51.71
N VAL A 17 -8.05 11.21 -51.50
CA VAL A 17 -7.15 10.70 -52.53
C VAL A 17 -7.90 9.92 -53.60
N LEU A 18 -8.84 9.07 -53.20
CA LEU A 18 -9.68 8.37 -54.17
C LEU A 18 -10.50 9.38 -55.00
N PHE A 19 -10.98 10.45 -54.41
CA PHE A 19 -11.68 11.52 -55.11
C PHE A 19 -10.76 12.26 -56.11
N ILE A 20 -9.51 12.56 -55.73
CA ILE A 20 -8.52 13.20 -56.61
C ILE A 20 -8.21 12.29 -57.82
N ILE A 21 -8.01 10.99 -57.56
CA ILE A 21 -7.76 10.01 -58.65
C ILE A 21 -8.97 9.94 -59.58
N ALA A 22 -10.18 9.82 -59.05
CA ALA A 22 -11.40 9.76 -59.87
C ALA A 22 -11.60 11.05 -60.69
N SER A 23 -11.37 12.21 -60.11
CA SER A 23 -11.49 13.48 -60.84
C SER A 23 -10.43 13.65 -61.93
N SER A 24 -9.20 13.20 -61.68
CA SER A 24 -8.13 13.23 -62.70
C SER A 24 -8.42 12.31 -63.88
N GLU A 25 -8.96 11.10 -63.63
CA GLU A 25 -9.36 10.18 -64.68
C GLU A 25 -10.52 10.75 -65.54
N ILE A 26 -11.52 11.40 -64.90
CA ILE A 26 -12.63 12.06 -65.60
C ILE A 26 -12.10 13.18 -66.53
N LEU A 27 -11.13 13.99 -66.06
CA LEU A 27 -10.51 15.05 -66.82
C LEU A 27 -9.72 14.52 -68.01
N LEU A 28 -9.18 13.30 -67.98
CA LEU A 28 -8.41 12.65 -69.01
C LEU A 28 -9.28 11.90 -70.04
N LEU A 29 -10.58 11.74 -69.80
CA LEU A 29 -11.51 11.08 -70.73
C LEU A 29 -11.53 11.69 -72.14
N PRO A 30 -11.51 13.03 -72.31
CA PRO A 30 -11.51 13.64 -73.66
C PRO A 30 -10.19 13.45 -74.48
N TYR A 31 -9.14 12.99 -73.78
CA TYR A 31 -7.78 12.86 -74.35
C TYR A 31 -7.34 11.39 -74.49
N PRO A 32 -7.94 10.58 -75.41
CA PRO A 32 -7.62 9.15 -75.50
C PRO A 32 -6.20 8.85 -75.98
N GLN A 33 -5.53 9.83 -76.60
CA GLN A 33 -4.13 9.72 -77.10
C GLN A 33 -3.09 9.74 -75.95
N ILE A 34 -3.48 10.07 -74.71
CA ILE A 34 -2.55 9.97 -73.57
C ILE A 34 -2.21 8.51 -73.33
N VAL A 35 -0.89 8.23 -73.32
CA VAL A 35 -0.35 6.89 -73.14
C VAL A 35 -0.85 6.24 -71.85
N ILE A 36 -1.32 5.01 -71.95
CA ILE A 36 -1.87 4.23 -70.84
C ILE A 36 -0.98 4.23 -69.58
N PHE A 37 0.35 4.24 -69.78
CA PHE A 37 1.31 4.31 -68.65
C PHE A 37 1.21 5.60 -67.82
N VAL A 38 0.88 6.74 -68.45
CA VAL A 38 0.68 8.01 -67.76
C VAL A 38 -0.57 7.95 -66.82
N ARG A 39 -1.66 7.38 -67.34
CA ARG A 39 -2.89 7.17 -66.58
C ARG A 39 -2.66 6.22 -65.41
N LEU A 40 -1.99 5.11 -65.62
CA LEU A 40 -1.63 4.17 -64.57
C LEU A 40 -0.72 4.81 -63.52
N TYR A 41 0.22 5.65 -63.92
CA TYR A 41 1.09 6.37 -63.01
C TYR A 41 0.28 7.32 -62.10
N ILE A 42 -0.64 8.12 -62.66
CA ILE A 42 -1.51 9.05 -61.94
C ILE A 42 -2.45 8.31 -60.95
N ALA A 43 -2.92 7.12 -61.30
CA ALA A 43 -3.79 6.32 -60.42
C ALA A 43 -3.02 5.60 -59.31
N ILE A 44 -1.85 5.00 -59.62
CA ILE A 44 -1.14 4.11 -58.69
C ILE A 44 -0.21 4.89 -57.74
N CYS A 45 0.49 5.91 -58.23
CA CYS A 45 1.49 6.64 -57.47
C CYS A 45 0.93 7.25 -56.16
N PRO A 46 -0.21 7.95 -56.14
CA PRO A 46 -0.80 8.49 -54.92
C PRO A 46 -1.19 7.40 -53.91
N VAL A 47 -1.69 6.25 -54.40
CA VAL A 47 -2.07 5.12 -53.54
C VAL A 47 -0.85 4.53 -52.83
N ILE A 48 0.27 4.38 -53.55
CA ILE A 48 1.52 3.88 -52.98
C ILE A 48 2.05 4.87 -51.93
N ILE A 49 2.10 6.16 -52.24
CA ILE A 49 2.60 7.20 -51.34
C ILE A 49 1.82 7.20 -50.04
N ILE A 50 0.48 7.22 -50.12
CA ILE A 50 -0.36 7.20 -48.91
C ILE A 50 -0.26 5.87 -48.16
N GLY A 51 -0.16 4.75 -48.87
CA GLY A 51 0.05 3.45 -48.26
C GLY A 51 1.33 3.42 -47.42
N ILE A 52 2.42 3.98 -47.96
CA ILE A 52 3.70 4.10 -47.24
C ILE A 52 3.54 5.03 -46.01
N ASP A 53 2.95 6.19 -46.17
CA ASP A 53 2.74 7.16 -45.09
C ASP A 53 1.91 6.54 -43.93
N ILE A 54 0.79 5.90 -44.22
CA ILE A 54 -0.06 5.21 -43.25
C ILE A 54 0.75 4.13 -42.50
N VAL A 55 1.54 3.33 -43.19
CA VAL A 55 2.35 2.26 -42.57
C VAL A 55 3.42 2.85 -41.65
N VAL A 56 4.13 3.88 -42.11
CA VAL A 56 5.20 4.53 -41.32
C VAL A 56 4.61 5.19 -40.08
N GLU A 57 3.53 5.96 -40.23
CA GLU A 57 2.88 6.63 -39.12
C GLU A 57 2.29 5.63 -38.12
N TYR A 58 1.61 4.58 -38.61
CA TYR A 58 1.09 3.51 -37.74
C TYR A 58 2.19 2.84 -36.92
N ARG A 59 3.32 2.48 -37.55
CA ARG A 59 4.44 1.85 -36.85
C ARG A 59 4.99 2.75 -35.75
N LYS A 60 5.21 4.03 -36.04
CA LYS A 60 5.72 5.01 -35.06
C LYS A 60 4.76 5.14 -33.83
N LYS A 61 3.48 5.38 -34.12
CA LYS A 61 2.46 5.54 -33.06
C LYS A 61 2.23 4.24 -32.30
N SER A 62 2.10 3.11 -32.99
CA SER A 62 1.86 1.81 -32.38
C SER A 62 2.99 1.39 -31.44
N ASN A 63 4.24 1.58 -31.82
CA ASN A 63 5.39 1.26 -31.00
C ASN A 63 5.37 2.07 -29.69
N PHE A 64 5.20 3.38 -29.78
CA PHE A 64 5.15 4.25 -28.62
C PHE A 64 4.01 3.90 -27.65
N TYR A 65 2.76 3.78 -28.16
CA TYR A 65 1.62 3.51 -27.29
C TYR A 65 1.63 2.10 -26.70
N ASN A 66 2.14 1.11 -27.44
CA ASN A 66 2.26 -0.26 -26.92
C ASN A 66 3.37 -0.34 -25.86
N GLU A 67 4.51 0.33 -26.06
CA GLU A 67 5.58 0.43 -25.07
C GLU A 67 5.09 1.13 -23.80
N LEU A 68 4.40 2.26 -23.95
CA LEU A 68 3.80 3.00 -22.82
C LEU A 68 2.86 2.11 -22.00
N LYS A 69 1.96 1.38 -22.67
CA LYS A 69 1.03 0.48 -22.02
C LYS A 69 1.73 -0.67 -21.31
N ASN A 70 2.69 -1.31 -21.96
CA ASN A 70 3.44 -2.43 -21.38
C ASN A 70 4.26 -2.00 -20.16
N ASN A 71 4.88 -0.82 -20.22
CA ASN A 71 5.64 -0.27 -19.09
C ASN A 71 4.70 0.07 -17.95
N LEU A 72 3.54 0.67 -18.23
CA LEU A 72 2.53 0.97 -17.21
C LEU A 72 1.98 -0.30 -16.53
N GLU A 73 1.79 -1.39 -17.26
CA GLU A 73 1.31 -2.66 -16.70
C GLU A 73 2.34 -3.30 -15.73
N LYS A 74 3.64 -3.16 -16.03
CA LYS A 74 4.74 -3.74 -15.25
C LYS A 74 5.09 -2.96 -13.98
N LEU A 75 4.71 -1.70 -13.89
CA LEU A 75 5.01 -0.87 -12.74
C LEU A 75 4.02 -1.12 -11.61
N ASP A 76 4.52 -1.37 -10.40
CA ASP A 76 3.70 -1.39 -9.18
C ASP A 76 3.19 0.02 -8.87
N THR A 77 4.04 1.02 -9.01
CA THR A 77 3.75 2.44 -8.73
C THR A 77 3.56 3.19 -10.05
N LYS A 78 2.31 3.36 -10.47
CA LYS A 78 1.93 3.84 -11.81
C LYS A 78 2.43 5.25 -12.15
N TYR A 79 2.57 6.15 -11.19
CA TYR A 79 3.06 7.52 -11.45
C TYR A 79 4.54 7.57 -11.87
N LEU A 80 5.31 6.50 -11.61
CA LEU A 80 6.71 6.41 -12.05
C LEU A 80 6.85 6.21 -13.56
N ILE A 81 5.75 6.01 -14.30
CA ILE A 81 5.77 5.96 -15.77
C ILE A 81 6.40 7.21 -16.37
N SER A 82 6.26 8.35 -15.69
CA SER A 82 6.85 9.63 -16.10
C SER A 82 8.37 9.58 -16.28
N GLU A 83 9.06 8.74 -15.53
CA GLU A 83 10.53 8.63 -15.54
C GLU A 83 11.06 7.73 -16.67
N ILE A 84 10.25 6.77 -17.12
CA ILE A 84 10.69 5.71 -18.06
C ILE A 84 10.11 5.87 -19.47
N ILE A 85 9.24 6.86 -19.68
CA ILE A 85 8.62 7.09 -20.98
C ILE A 85 9.61 7.67 -22.00
N ASN A 86 9.78 6.98 -23.13
CA ASN A 86 10.63 7.44 -24.21
C ASN A 86 10.06 8.66 -24.94
N THR A 87 10.93 9.48 -25.53
CA THR A 87 10.50 10.64 -26.31
C THR A 87 10.07 10.21 -27.71
N PRO A 88 8.81 10.37 -28.11
CA PRO A 88 8.35 10.03 -29.46
C PRO A 88 8.72 11.12 -30.47
N ASP A 89 8.75 10.76 -31.76
CA ASP A 89 9.08 11.66 -32.88
C ASP A 89 7.86 12.41 -33.45
N PHE A 90 6.68 12.26 -32.88
CA PHE A 90 5.44 12.91 -33.34
C PHE A 90 4.87 13.83 -32.27
N ILE A 91 4.16 14.87 -32.70
CA ILE A 91 3.75 16.02 -31.85
C ILE A 91 2.82 15.57 -30.72
N GLU A 92 1.78 14.80 -31.03
CA GLU A 92 0.79 14.34 -30.03
C GLU A 92 1.45 13.48 -28.95
N GLY A 93 2.41 12.64 -29.34
CA GLY A 93 3.18 11.85 -28.38
C GLY A 93 4.09 12.70 -27.47
N LYS A 94 4.69 13.77 -28.03
CA LYS A 94 5.49 14.71 -27.22
C LYS A 94 4.62 15.45 -26.20
N ILE A 95 3.46 15.93 -26.64
CA ILE A 95 2.49 16.59 -25.73
C ILE A 95 2.07 15.62 -24.61
N LEU A 96 1.68 14.40 -24.98
CA LEU A 96 1.30 13.37 -24.02
C LEU A 96 2.42 13.07 -23.04
N LYS A 97 3.66 12.89 -23.52
CA LYS A 97 4.83 12.68 -22.66
C LYS A 97 5.00 13.83 -21.66
N ASN A 98 4.98 15.07 -22.14
CA ASN A 98 5.17 16.25 -21.27
C ASN A 98 4.05 16.31 -20.21
N THR A 99 2.80 16.09 -20.59
CA THR A 99 1.66 16.05 -19.66
C THR A 99 1.83 14.96 -18.60
N ILE A 100 2.26 13.76 -19.01
CA ILE A 100 2.52 12.66 -18.07
C ILE A 100 3.69 13.02 -17.13
N GLN A 101 4.74 13.65 -17.63
CA GLN A 101 5.89 14.08 -16.83
C GLN A 101 5.52 15.14 -15.79
N GLU A 102 4.76 16.16 -16.18
CA GLU A 102 4.30 17.20 -15.26
C GLU A 102 3.36 16.62 -14.19
N THR A 103 2.41 15.79 -14.60
CA THR A 103 1.49 15.12 -13.67
C THR A 103 2.23 14.17 -12.74
N GLY A 104 3.15 13.38 -13.27
CA GLY A 104 3.98 12.45 -12.48
C GLY A 104 4.86 13.16 -11.47
N LYS A 105 5.48 14.27 -11.87
CA LYS A 105 6.28 15.11 -10.96
C LYS A 105 5.42 15.66 -9.81
N SER A 106 4.28 16.26 -10.13
CA SER A 106 3.36 16.78 -9.10
C SER A 106 2.89 15.68 -8.15
N MET A 107 2.59 14.48 -8.68
CA MET A 107 2.20 13.35 -7.85
C MET A 107 3.33 12.87 -6.95
N LEU A 108 4.56 12.80 -7.47
CA LEU A 108 5.74 12.44 -6.69
C LEU A 108 6.01 13.42 -5.55
N GLU A 109 5.91 14.73 -5.82
CA GLU A 109 6.05 15.80 -4.82
C GLU A 109 4.99 15.63 -3.71
N ASN A 110 3.73 15.39 -4.07
CA ASN A 110 2.66 15.16 -3.10
C ASN A 110 2.92 13.88 -2.27
N VAL A 111 3.30 12.78 -2.89
CA VAL A 111 3.62 11.53 -2.17
C VAL A 111 4.77 11.74 -1.19
N ASN A 112 5.82 12.46 -1.60
CA ASN A 112 6.95 12.76 -0.72
C ASN A 112 6.55 13.70 0.44
N SER A 113 5.71 14.70 0.17
CA SER A 113 5.16 15.57 1.22
C SER A 113 4.33 14.81 2.25
N TYR A 114 3.45 13.88 1.79
CA TYR A 114 2.70 13.03 2.70
C TYR A 114 3.59 12.09 3.53
N LYS A 115 4.63 11.53 2.92
CA LYS A 115 5.59 10.69 3.66
C LYS A 115 6.31 11.49 4.74
N GLN A 116 6.76 12.70 4.41
CA GLN A 116 7.41 13.57 5.36
C GLN A 116 6.47 13.94 6.51
N LEU A 117 5.23 14.33 6.19
CA LEU A 117 4.22 14.64 7.22
C LEU A 117 3.95 13.46 8.16
N GLN A 118 3.95 12.24 7.64
CA GLN A 118 3.79 11.03 8.47
C GLN A 118 5.01 10.78 9.37
N GLU A 119 6.21 11.00 8.86
CA GLU A 119 7.46 10.89 9.66
C GLU A 119 7.47 11.95 10.77
N ASP A 120 7.19 13.21 10.45
CA ASP A 120 7.09 14.30 11.43
C ASP A 120 6.03 14.04 12.50
N TYR A 121 4.86 13.53 12.09
CA TYR A 121 3.80 13.16 13.02
C TYR A 121 4.21 12.03 13.97
N LYS A 122 4.90 11.02 13.46
CA LYS A 122 5.44 9.92 14.28
C LYS A 122 6.43 10.45 15.31
N GLU A 123 7.42 11.25 14.90
CA GLU A 123 8.41 11.85 15.79
C GLU A 123 7.75 12.70 16.87
N TYR A 124 6.75 13.50 16.50
CA TYR A 124 5.96 14.29 17.45
C TYR A 124 5.26 13.43 18.49
N ILE A 125 4.60 12.35 18.07
CA ILE A 125 3.92 11.43 18.99
C ILE A 125 4.92 10.71 19.91
N GLU A 126 6.09 10.30 19.39
CA GLU A 126 7.13 9.68 20.22
C GLU A 126 7.65 10.63 21.32
N LEU A 127 7.92 11.87 20.95
CA LEU A 127 8.34 12.90 21.91
C LEU A 127 7.26 13.18 22.95
N TRP A 128 6.02 13.36 22.50
CA TRP A 128 4.87 13.63 23.38
C TRP A 128 4.65 12.50 24.40
N ILE A 129 4.74 11.24 23.96
CA ILE A 129 4.61 10.09 24.84
C ILE A 129 5.77 10.04 25.85
N HIS A 130 6.98 10.36 25.43
CA HIS A 130 8.12 10.44 26.36
C HIS A 130 7.88 11.48 27.45
N GLU A 131 7.39 12.65 27.09
CA GLU A 131 7.07 13.72 28.03
C GLU A 131 5.92 13.37 29.00
N ILE A 132 4.91 12.62 28.54
CA ILE A 132 3.82 12.15 29.43
C ILE A 132 4.29 11.06 30.39
N LYS A 133 5.20 10.19 29.99
CA LYS A 133 5.72 9.14 30.87
C LYS A 133 6.42 9.68 32.11
N ILE A 134 7.05 10.86 32.01
CA ILE A 134 7.75 11.49 33.12
C ILE A 134 6.78 11.85 34.29
N PRO A 135 5.70 12.62 34.09
CA PRO A 135 4.74 12.92 35.17
C PRO A 135 3.98 11.68 35.64
N ILE A 136 3.72 10.68 34.79
CA ILE A 136 3.14 9.41 35.25
C ILE A 136 4.09 8.72 36.22
N ALA A 137 5.37 8.56 35.87
CA ALA A 137 6.36 7.94 36.75
C ALA A 137 6.53 8.70 38.06
N THR A 138 6.57 10.04 38.03
CA THR A 138 6.64 10.89 39.20
C THR A 138 5.41 10.73 40.11
N SER A 139 4.21 10.69 39.51
CA SER A 139 2.97 10.46 40.27
C SER A 139 2.96 9.09 40.92
N LYS A 140 3.40 8.04 40.23
CA LYS A 140 3.54 6.69 40.79
C LYS A 140 4.51 6.65 41.97
N LEU A 141 5.65 7.37 41.90
CA LEU A 141 6.59 7.48 43.02
C LEU A 141 5.97 8.20 44.26
N ILE A 142 5.16 9.25 44.02
CA ILE A 142 4.46 9.95 45.14
C ILE A 142 3.44 9.00 45.76
N ILE A 143 2.70 8.22 45.00
CA ILE A 143 1.73 7.22 45.45
C ILE A 143 2.44 6.13 46.25
N GLU A 144 3.59 5.66 45.76
CA GLU A 144 4.36 4.60 46.44
C GLU A 144 4.81 5.00 47.85
N ASN A 145 5.11 6.29 48.04
CA ASN A 145 5.48 6.86 49.34
C ASN A 145 4.27 7.21 50.22
N ASN A 146 3.04 7.22 49.69
CA ASN A 146 1.82 7.64 50.40
C ASN A 146 0.67 6.63 50.19
N LYS A 147 0.91 5.35 50.45
CA LYS A 147 -0.06 4.26 50.18
C LYS A 147 -1.30 4.35 51.06
N ASN A 148 -2.45 4.52 50.44
CA ASN A 148 -3.78 4.41 51.01
C ASN A 148 -4.80 3.99 49.95
N GLU A 149 -6.06 3.79 50.29
CA GLU A 149 -7.11 3.37 49.36
C GLU A 149 -7.33 4.36 48.22
N ILE A 150 -7.21 5.67 48.48
CA ILE A 150 -7.37 6.72 47.46
C ILE A 150 -6.20 6.67 46.48
N THR A 151 -4.96 6.61 46.99
CA THR A 151 -3.76 6.57 46.14
C THR A 151 -3.69 5.28 45.33
N LYS A 152 -4.25 4.17 45.81
CA LYS A 152 -4.37 2.92 45.06
C LYS A 152 -5.29 3.08 43.85
N SER A 153 -6.45 3.74 44.03
CA SER A 153 -7.34 4.02 42.90
C SER A 153 -6.69 4.93 41.84
N ILE A 154 -5.94 5.95 42.29
CA ILE A 154 -5.21 6.84 41.37
C ILE A 154 -4.12 6.07 40.63
N ASP A 155 -3.43 5.13 41.28
CA ASP A 155 -2.42 4.28 40.64
C ASP A 155 -3.01 3.38 39.53
N GLU A 156 -4.23 2.87 39.75
CA GLU A 156 -4.98 2.10 38.77
C GLU A 156 -5.32 2.94 37.51
N GLU A 157 -5.76 4.19 37.71
CA GLU A 157 -6.01 5.13 36.60
C GLU A 157 -4.70 5.52 35.82
N LEU A 158 -3.60 5.69 36.55
CA LEU A 158 -2.30 5.96 35.92
C LEU A 158 -1.80 4.77 35.09
N ASP A 159 -2.07 3.53 35.53
CA ASP A 159 -1.79 2.34 34.74
C ASP A 159 -2.61 2.32 33.42
N GLU A 160 -3.87 2.76 33.46
CA GLU A 160 -4.69 2.89 32.24
C GLU A 160 -4.14 3.98 31.31
N ILE A 161 -3.76 5.14 31.82
CA ILE A 161 -3.16 6.22 31.01
C ILE A 161 -1.86 5.73 30.36
N GLU A 162 -1.01 5.01 31.10
CA GLU A 162 0.22 4.43 30.57
C GLU A 162 -0.08 3.43 29.42
N ASN A 163 -1.09 2.58 29.57
CA ASN A 163 -1.54 1.68 28.52
C ASN A 163 -2.03 2.42 27.27
N TYR A 164 -2.81 3.48 27.40
CA TYR A 164 -3.28 4.28 26.28
C TYR A 164 -2.13 5.00 25.57
N THR A 165 -1.15 5.51 26.31
CA THR A 165 0.03 6.15 25.70
C THR A 165 0.88 5.12 24.95
N GLU A 166 1.03 3.89 25.47
CA GLU A 166 1.73 2.81 24.77
C GLU A 166 0.98 2.42 23.48
N GLN A 167 -0.36 2.31 23.52
CA GLN A 167 -1.17 2.05 22.32
C GLN A 167 -1.00 3.15 21.27
N ALA A 168 -1.04 4.42 21.66
CA ALA A 168 -0.84 5.54 20.75
C ALA A 168 0.54 5.49 20.07
N LEU A 169 1.59 5.11 20.81
CA LEU A 169 2.94 4.92 20.25
C LEU A 169 2.98 3.83 19.20
N PHE A 170 2.45 2.66 19.51
CA PHE A 170 2.42 1.55 18.55
C PHE A 170 1.55 1.86 17.33
N TYR A 171 0.45 2.58 17.51
CA TYR A 171 -0.37 3.04 16.39
C TYR A 171 0.39 4.01 15.47
N ALA A 172 1.08 5.00 16.03
CA ALA A 172 1.91 5.93 15.24
C ALA A 172 3.02 5.21 14.46
N ARG A 173 3.64 4.18 15.08
CA ARG A 173 4.66 3.35 14.44
C ARG A 173 4.10 2.36 13.41
N SER A 174 2.84 1.96 13.52
CA SER A 174 2.25 0.96 12.62
C SER A 174 2.20 1.40 11.17
N ASN A 175 2.12 2.70 10.90
CA ASN A 175 2.15 3.27 9.55
C ASN A 175 3.54 3.22 8.89
N THR A 176 4.60 2.97 9.67
CA THR A 176 6.00 2.91 9.20
C THR A 176 6.67 1.56 9.53
N VAL A 177 5.88 0.50 9.71
CA VAL A 177 6.35 -0.85 10.13
C VAL A 177 7.52 -1.35 9.28
N ASN A 178 7.52 -1.11 7.96
CA ASN A 178 8.60 -1.54 7.07
C ASN A 178 9.99 -0.96 7.43
N LYS A 179 10.06 0.15 8.18
CA LYS A 179 11.31 0.78 8.59
C LYS A 179 11.72 0.43 10.03
N ASP A 180 10.75 0.18 10.91
CA ASP A 180 10.96 0.04 12.36
C ASP A 180 10.89 -1.40 12.87
N TYR A 181 10.41 -2.34 12.03
CA TYR A 181 10.25 -3.74 12.43
C TYR A 181 11.58 -4.49 12.33
N VAL A 182 12.17 -4.78 13.49
CA VAL A 182 13.47 -5.45 13.58
C VAL A 182 13.29 -6.93 13.88
N VAL A 183 13.36 -7.76 12.84
CA VAL A 183 13.25 -9.22 13.00
C VAL A 183 14.52 -9.77 13.64
N THR A 184 14.38 -10.36 14.83
CA THR A 184 15.43 -11.05 15.55
C THR A 184 15.00 -12.46 15.95
N LYS A 185 15.99 -13.35 16.16
CA LYS A 185 15.74 -14.66 16.74
C LYS A 185 15.43 -14.49 18.22
N SER A 186 14.25 -14.89 18.66
CA SER A 186 13.75 -14.66 20.02
C SER A 186 13.08 -15.92 20.56
N ASN A 187 13.08 -16.09 21.89
CA ASN A 187 12.37 -17.17 22.56
C ASN A 187 10.90 -16.77 22.78
N LEU A 188 9.95 -17.54 22.25
CA LEU A 188 8.52 -17.26 22.34
C LEU A 188 8.03 -17.21 23.82
N LYS A 189 8.58 -18.07 24.68
CA LYS A 189 8.23 -18.07 26.11
C LYS A 189 8.63 -16.78 26.81
N GLU A 190 9.79 -16.21 26.49
CA GLU A 190 10.23 -14.93 27.04
C GLU A 190 9.31 -13.81 26.63
N ILE A 191 8.94 -13.73 25.34
CA ILE A 191 7.98 -12.76 24.81
C ILE A 191 6.63 -12.86 25.54
N VAL A 192 6.10 -14.07 25.68
CA VAL A 192 4.83 -14.33 26.37
C VAL A 192 4.91 -13.95 27.84
N ASN A 193 6.01 -14.31 28.52
CA ASN A 193 6.21 -13.97 29.93
C ASN A 193 6.29 -12.45 30.14
N GLU A 194 6.97 -11.72 29.26
CA GLU A 194 7.03 -10.26 29.32
C GLU A 194 5.63 -9.63 29.17
N ALA A 195 4.81 -10.12 28.24
CA ALA A 195 3.44 -9.67 28.06
C ALA A 195 2.56 -9.94 29.30
N ILE A 196 2.71 -11.13 29.91
CA ILE A 196 2.00 -11.47 31.15
C ILE A 196 2.44 -10.57 32.31
N LEU A 197 3.74 -10.29 32.43
CA LEU A 197 4.27 -9.40 33.48
C LEU A 197 3.70 -7.99 33.38
N LYS A 198 3.55 -7.45 32.19
CA LYS A 198 2.89 -6.15 31.95
C LYS A 198 1.44 -6.14 32.43
N SER A 199 0.71 -7.25 32.28
CA SER A 199 -0.69 -7.39 32.73
C SER A 199 -0.85 -7.96 34.13
N LYS A 200 0.24 -8.22 34.89
CA LYS A 200 0.23 -9.00 36.14
C LYS A 200 -0.75 -8.45 37.18
N ARG A 201 -0.77 -7.13 37.42
CA ARG A 201 -1.67 -6.50 38.40
C ARG A 201 -3.13 -6.74 38.02
N ALA A 202 -3.49 -6.50 36.73
CA ALA A 202 -4.86 -6.68 36.26
C ALA A 202 -5.31 -8.16 36.31
N LEU A 203 -4.42 -9.08 36.00
CA LEU A 203 -4.69 -10.52 36.11
C LEU A 203 -4.95 -10.98 37.54
N LEU A 204 -4.14 -10.51 38.50
CA LEU A 204 -4.31 -10.83 39.92
C LEU A 204 -5.57 -10.21 40.50
N SER A 205 -5.84 -8.91 40.27
CA SER A 205 -7.03 -8.22 40.76
C SER A 205 -8.33 -8.84 40.23
N ASN A 206 -8.33 -9.32 38.99
CA ASN A 206 -9.46 -10.02 38.39
C ASN A 206 -9.50 -11.53 38.67
N LYS A 207 -8.54 -12.08 39.45
CA LYS A 207 -8.42 -13.51 39.80
C LYS A 207 -8.44 -14.43 38.55
N ILE A 208 -7.68 -14.07 37.53
CA ILE A 208 -7.60 -14.84 36.26
C ILE A 208 -6.45 -15.84 36.38
N SER A 209 -6.74 -17.12 36.10
CA SER A 209 -5.73 -18.16 36.01
C SER A 209 -5.10 -18.20 34.62
N ILE A 210 -3.77 -18.35 34.57
CA ILE A 210 -3.03 -18.48 33.32
C ILE A 210 -2.45 -19.87 33.22
N GLU A 211 -2.62 -20.50 32.06
CA GLU A 211 -1.98 -21.76 31.69
C GLU A 211 -1.07 -21.57 30.50
N LEU A 212 0.17 -22.04 30.63
CA LEU A 212 1.21 -21.94 29.58
C LEU A 212 1.63 -23.35 29.17
N ASN A 213 1.55 -23.66 27.87
CA ASN A 213 1.93 -24.96 27.34
C ASN A 213 2.72 -24.80 26.02
N ASP A 214 3.75 -25.63 25.83
CA ASP A 214 4.51 -25.75 24.58
C ASP A 214 5.09 -24.45 24.01
N LEU A 215 5.53 -23.53 24.86
CA LEU A 215 6.07 -22.23 24.50
C LEU A 215 7.59 -22.20 24.29
N GLU A 216 8.31 -23.27 24.60
CA GLU A 216 9.78 -23.39 24.41
C GLU A 216 10.11 -23.52 22.93
N LYS A 217 9.98 -22.39 22.20
CA LYS A 217 10.19 -22.34 20.74
C LYS A 217 10.94 -21.08 20.37
N GLU A 218 11.84 -21.21 19.39
CA GLU A 218 12.54 -20.08 18.79
C GLU A 218 11.73 -19.53 17.61
N VAL A 219 11.51 -18.23 17.58
CA VAL A 219 10.75 -17.50 16.54
C VAL A 219 11.59 -16.36 15.98
N PHE A 220 11.36 -16.04 14.71
CA PHE A 220 11.92 -14.84 14.07
C PHE A 220 10.85 -13.75 14.03
N THR A 221 10.97 -12.76 14.91
CA THR A 221 10.01 -11.68 15.05
C THR A 221 10.64 -10.46 15.71
N ASP A 222 9.95 -9.33 15.67
CA ASP A 222 10.25 -8.22 16.58
C ASP A 222 9.61 -8.51 17.93
N SER A 223 10.44 -8.73 18.95
CA SER A 223 9.99 -9.10 20.29
C SER A 223 9.11 -8.01 20.93
N LYS A 224 9.42 -6.72 20.70
CA LYS A 224 8.64 -5.59 21.25
C LYS A 224 7.23 -5.54 20.66
N TRP A 225 7.12 -5.68 19.33
CA TRP A 225 5.83 -5.75 18.66
C TRP A 225 5.03 -6.98 19.08
N ALA A 226 5.67 -8.15 19.14
CA ALA A 226 5.01 -9.38 19.56
C ALA A 226 4.52 -9.29 21.01
N THR A 227 5.35 -8.78 21.95
CA THR A 227 4.97 -8.54 23.34
C THR A 227 3.78 -7.59 23.43
N PHE A 228 3.79 -6.50 22.67
CA PHE A 228 2.68 -5.54 22.65
C PHE A 228 1.38 -6.20 22.17
N ILE A 229 1.39 -6.91 21.04
CA ILE A 229 0.21 -7.60 20.49
C ILE A 229 -0.35 -8.61 21.50
N ILE A 230 0.50 -9.44 22.08
CA ILE A 230 0.10 -10.44 23.07
C ILE A 230 -0.52 -9.75 24.31
N ASN A 231 0.11 -8.67 24.80
CA ASN A 231 -0.42 -7.88 25.92
C ASN A 231 -1.81 -7.31 25.59
N GLN A 232 -2.04 -6.75 24.39
CA GLN A 232 -3.35 -6.24 23.98
C GLN A 232 -4.44 -7.33 23.97
N ILE A 233 -4.08 -8.55 23.51
CA ILE A 233 -5.01 -9.68 23.54
C ILE A 233 -5.32 -10.11 24.99
N ILE A 234 -4.31 -10.13 25.87
CA ILE A 234 -4.50 -10.43 27.30
C ILE A 234 -5.40 -9.38 27.96
N GLN A 235 -5.18 -8.09 27.72
CA GLN A 235 -6.02 -7.00 28.23
C GLN A 235 -7.48 -7.13 27.77
N ASN A 236 -7.70 -7.47 26.51
CA ASN A 236 -9.03 -7.75 25.99
C ASN A 236 -9.66 -8.97 26.69
N SER A 237 -8.90 -10.04 26.91
CA SER A 237 -9.38 -11.23 27.61
C SER A 237 -9.75 -10.93 29.07
N ILE A 238 -9.02 -10.02 29.73
CA ILE A 238 -9.35 -9.53 31.09
C ILE A 238 -10.66 -8.75 31.05
N LYS A 239 -10.76 -7.77 30.17
CA LYS A 239 -11.92 -6.86 30.03
C LYS A 239 -13.22 -7.60 29.75
N TYR A 240 -13.17 -8.64 28.94
CA TYR A 240 -14.34 -9.43 28.51
C TYR A 240 -14.45 -10.77 29.24
N SER A 241 -13.77 -10.94 30.39
CA SER A 241 -13.86 -12.16 31.18
C SER A 241 -15.24 -12.34 31.82
N LYS A 242 -15.64 -13.60 32.10
CA LYS A 242 -16.85 -13.93 32.85
C LYS A 242 -16.69 -13.57 34.34
N LYS A 243 -17.77 -13.73 35.10
CA LYS A 243 -17.72 -13.45 36.54
C LYS A 243 -16.94 -14.52 37.34
N GLU A 244 -16.99 -15.77 36.93
CA GLU A 244 -16.43 -16.93 37.60
C GLU A 244 -15.54 -17.76 36.67
N ASP A 245 -14.62 -18.55 37.24
CA ASP A 245 -13.69 -19.46 36.52
C ASP A 245 -12.92 -18.81 35.36
N LYS A 246 -12.39 -17.63 35.63
CA LYS A 246 -11.66 -16.86 34.61
C LYS A 246 -10.33 -17.53 34.30
N LYS A 247 -10.13 -17.86 33.01
CA LYS A 247 -8.95 -18.59 32.54
C LYS A 247 -8.47 -18.09 31.19
N ILE A 248 -7.16 -17.93 31.06
CA ILE A 248 -6.48 -17.66 29.80
C ILE A 248 -5.43 -18.76 29.59
N GLN A 249 -5.44 -19.39 28.40
CA GLN A 249 -4.50 -20.42 28.01
C GLN A 249 -3.65 -19.89 26.85
N LEU A 250 -2.33 -19.98 26.98
CA LEU A 250 -1.41 -19.66 25.91
C LEU A 250 -0.60 -20.92 25.55
N TYR A 251 -0.66 -21.33 24.32
CA TYR A 251 0.09 -22.47 23.83
C TYR A 251 0.51 -22.31 22.39
N ALA A 252 1.61 -22.95 21.97
CA ALA A 252 2.11 -22.86 20.61
C ALA A 252 2.10 -24.22 19.90
N LYS A 253 1.71 -24.22 18.63
CA LYS A 253 1.84 -25.37 17.74
C LYS A 253 2.78 -25.03 16.59
N SER A 254 3.63 -25.99 16.23
CA SER A 254 4.49 -25.89 15.05
C SER A 254 3.87 -26.69 13.90
N ASN A 255 3.90 -26.12 12.70
CA ASN A 255 3.81 -26.86 11.45
C ASN A 255 5.16 -26.80 10.73
N ASN A 256 5.28 -27.34 9.52
CA ASN A 256 6.55 -27.45 8.80
C ASN A 256 7.23 -26.09 8.51
N GLU A 257 6.50 -24.98 8.52
CA GLU A 257 7.00 -23.67 8.12
C GLU A 257 6.79 -22.57 9.18
N ASN A 258 5.80 -22.74 10.08
CA ASN A 258 5.38 -21.69 10.99
C ASN A 258 5.16 -22.19 12.42
N ILE A 259 5.32 -21.27 13.37
CA ILE A 259 4.88 -21.43 14.74
C ILE A 259 3.64 -20.58 14.95
N ILE A 260 2.56 -21.21 15.40
CA ILE A 260 1.27 -20.55 15.65
C ILE A 260 1.07 -20.48 17.17
N LEU A 261 1.02 -19.24 17.71
CA LEU A 261 0.65 -19.00 19.10
C LEU A 261 -0.87 -18.90 19.21
N TYR A 262 -1.44 -19.71 20.08
CA TYR A 262 -2.86 -19.68 20.44
C TYR A 262 -3.03 -19.00 21.79
N ILE A 263 -3.90 -18.01 21.86
CA ILE A 263 -4.34 -17.36 23.09
C ILE A 263 -5.85 -17.60 23.19
N LYS A 264 -6.26 -18.37 24.18
CA LYS A 264 -7.65 -18.79 24.36
C LYS A 264 -8.15 -18.31 25.73
N ASP A 265 -9.21 -17.54 25.75
CA ASP A 265 -9.96 -17.18 26.96
C ASP A 265 -11.29 -17.95 27.01
N ASN A 266 -11.89 -17.95 28.21
CA ASN A 266 -13.23 -18.47 28.42
C ASN A 266 -14.27 -17.36 28.69
N GLY A 267 -14.02 -16.15 28.15
CA GLY A 267 -14.85 -14.97 28.32
C GLY A 267 -16.22 -15.03 27.66
N ILE A 268 -16.86 -13.86 27.50
CA ILE A 268 -18.21 -13.75 26.94
C ILE A 268 -18.26 -13.98 25.42
N GLY A 269 -17.10 -14.03 24.77
CA GLY A 269 -16.96 -14.21 23.32
C GLY A 269 -17.37 -12.99 22.50
N ILE A 270 -17.15 -13.07 21.17
CA ILE A 270 -17.49 -12.02 20.21
C ILE A 270 -18.75 -12.43 19.45
N LYS A 271 -19.77 -11.56 19.40
CA LYS A 271 -21.01 -11.82 18.65
C LYS A 271 -20.70 -11.89 17.14
N LYS A 272 -21.34 -12.82 16.43
CA LYS A 272 -21.12 -13.09 14.99
C LYS A 272 -21.30 -11.90 14.03
N GLY A 273 -21.72 -10.75 14.46
CA GLY A 273 -21.86 -9.53 13.64
C GLY A 273 -20.91 -8.40 14.02
N ALA A 274 -19.98 -8.62 14.96
CA ALA A 274 -19.03 -7.63 15.44
C ALA A 274 -17.61 -7.83 14.89
N ILE A 275 -17.43 -8.82 14.01
CA ILE A 275 -16.18 -9.05 13.29
C ILE A 275 -16.42 -8.51 11.88
N THR A 276 -16.06 -7.25 11.65
CA THR A 276 -16.01 -6.61 10.32
C THR A 276 -14.55 -6.43 9.91
#